data_3edfaf277a20a1fb4f6049aab429f007
#
_entry.id   3edfaf277a20a1fb4f6049aab429f007
#
_cell.length_a   1.000
_cell.length_b   1.000
_cell.length_c   1.000
_cell.angle_alpha   90.00
_cell.angle_beta   90.00
_cell.angle_gamma   90.00
#
_symmetry.space_group_name_H-M   'P 1'
#
loop_
_entity.id
_entity.type
_entity.pdbx_description
1 polymer ?
#
loop_
_entity_poly.entity_id
_entity_poly.type
_entity_poly.pdbx_seq_one_letter_code
_entity_poly.pdbx_strand_id
1 'polypeptide(L)'
;MKKKTQGAPAPNYVKWLWYAALTPFVLLAAMLTLTALGAFGHMPSFEELENPRSNIATEIYSEDGKVLGTFFVQNRSYVQYEELFASASVPRTSINGREVPPIVAALIATEDARFDSHSGIDIPSLIRVGVKTILLQNRSAGGGSTITQQLAKNLFPRDTARNRGAVVRKAKLVTSKFKEWITALKLEYNYTKEEIAA
;
A
#
# COMPACT_ATOMS: atom_id res chain seq x y z
N MET A 1 30.23 -26.14 49.09
CA MET A 1 30.46 -25.12 48.07
C MET A 1 30.21 -25.75 46.68
N LYS A 2 29.09 -25.46 45.99
CA LYS A 2 28.79 -25.94 44.62
C LYS A 2 29.51 -25.02 43.65
N LYS A 3 30.53 -25.52 42.91
CA LYS A 3 31.13 -24.84 41.77
C LYS A 3 30.09 -24.62 40.70
N LYS A 4 29.74 -23.36 40.39
CA LYS A 4 29.01 -23.00 39.19
C LYS A 4 29.85 -23.42 37.99
N THR A 5 29.43 -24.42 37.24
CA THR A 5 29.97 -24.76 35.94
C THR A 5 29.63 -23.58 35.00
N GLN A 6 30.63 -22.76 34.70
CA GLN A 6 30.51 -21.78 33.62
C GLN A 6 30.36 -22.59 32.32
N GLY A 7 29.21 -22.47 31.68
CA GLY A 7 28.99 -23.08 30.37
C GLY A 7 30.06 -22.59 29.39
N ALA A 8 30.57 -23.51 28.56
CA ALA A 8 31.56 -23.17 27.53
C ALA A 8 31.03 -22.04 26.64
N PRO A 9 31.88 -21.08 26.25
CA PRO A 9 31.43 -19.98 25.35
C PRO A 9 30.92 -20.57 24.03
N ALA A 10 29.77 -20.08 23.60
CA ALA A 10 29.17 -20.52 22.33
C ALA A 10 30.20 -20.35 21.20
N PRO A 11 30.38 -21.36 20.34
CA PRO A 11 31.34 -21.30 19.24
C PRO A 11 31.02 -20.14 18.28
N ASN A 12 32.07 -19.52 17.71
CA ASN A 12 31.96 -18.29 16.94
C ASN A 12 30.96 -18.40 15.75
N TYR A 13 30.77 -19.58 15.16
CA TYR A 13 29.83 -19.78 14.08
C TYR A 13 28.36 -19.54 14.52
N VAL A 14 28.01 -19.79 15.77
CA VAL A 14 26.66 -19.54 16.31
C VAL A 14 26.38 -18.03 16.32
N LYS A 15 27.37 -17.19 16.64
CA LYS A 15 27.25 -15.72 16.56
C LYS A 15 27.03 -15.26 15.13
N TRP A 16 27.76 -15.82 14.17
CA TRP A 16 27.62 -15.50 12.76
C TRP A 16 26.24 -15.90 12.21
N LEU A 17 25.70 -17.05 12.63
CA LEU A 17 24.34 -17.46 12.29
C LEU A 17 23.30 -16.45 12.82
N TRP A 18 23.46 -15.99 14.06
CA TRP A 18 22.58 -14.95 14.61
C TRP A 18 22.70 -13.62 13.86
N TYR A 19 23.91 -13.20 13.53
CA TYR A 19 24.09 -11.98 12.70
C TYR A 19 23.43 -12.15 11.33
N ALA A 20 23.64 -13.26 10.65
CA ALA A 20 23.00 -13.54 9.37
C ALA A 20 21.47 -13.56 9.48
N ALA A 21 20.91 -14.13 10.55
CA ALA A 21 19.47 -14.17 10.77
C ALA A 21 18.87 -12.80 11.10
N LEU A 22 19.59 -11.96 11.87
CA LEU A 22 19.10 -10.63 12.29
C LEU A 22 19.31 -9.54 11.23
N THR A 23 20.34 -9.66 10.40
CA THR A 23 20.70 -8.64 9.40
C THR A 23 19.53 -8.22 8.51
N PRO A 24 18.71 -9.14 7.92
CA PRO A 24 17.59 -8.73 7.09
C PRO A 24 16.54 -7.90 7.85
N PHE A 25 16.30 -8.19 9.11
CA PHE A 25 15.37 -7.43 9.95
C PHE A 25 15.90 -6.03 10.27
N VAL A 26 17.19 -5.93 10.60
CA VAL A 26 17.86 -4.63 10.85
C VAL A 26 17.85 -3.78 9.57
N LEU A 27 18.17 -4.37 8.42
CA LEU A 27 18.12 -3.67 7.13
C LEU A 27 16.70 -3.21 6.78
N LEU A 28 15.69 -4.05 7.02
CA LEU A 28 14.29 -3.69 6.80
C LEU A 28 13.88 -2.52 7.71
N ALA A 29 14.20 -2.59 9.00
CA ALA A 29 13.90 -1.53 9.96
C ALA A 29 14.61 -0.22 9.57
N ALA A 30 15.89 -0.28 9.20
CA ALA A 30 16.65 0.87 8.72
C ALA A 30 16.01 1.49 7.46
N MET A 31 15.63 0.66 6.48
CA MET A 31 14.95 1.12 5.27
C MET A 31 13.62 1.80 5.57
N LEU A 32 12.80 1.23 6.46
CA LEU A 32 11.53 1.84 6.87
C LEU A 32 11.77 3.17 7.58
N THR A 33 12.72 3.23 8.51
CA THR A 33 13.07 4.45 9.25
C THR A 33 13.57 5.55 8.30
N LEU A 34 14.54 5.25 7.43
CA LEU A 34 15.06 6.20 6.45
C LEU A 34 13.96 6.69 5.49
N THR A 35 13.05 5.81 5.10
CA THR A 35 11.90 6.20 4.25
C THR A 35 10.97 7.13 5.02
N ALA A 36 10.63 6.82 6.27
CA ALA A 36 9.76 7.64 7.12
C ALA A 36 10.35 9.03 7.37
N LEU A 37 11.67 9.12 7.50
CA LEU A 37 12.41 10.40 7.65
C LEU A 37 12.56 11.17 6.32
N GLY A 38 12.04 10.65 5.21
CA GLY A 38 12.08 11.33 3.90
C GLY A 38 13.42 11.24 3.17
N ALA A 39 14.37 10.37 3.58
CA ALA A 39 15.67 10.22 2.94
C ALA A 39 15.59 9.85 1.45
N PHE A 40 14.51 9.20 1.03
CA PHE A 40 14.25 8.81 -0.36
C PHE A 40 13.29 9.77 -1.09
N GLY A 41 13.11 10.98 -0.58
CA GLY A 41 12.27 12.04 -1.13
C GLY A 41 10.99 12.24 -0.31
N HIS A 42 10.19 13.22 -0.72
CA HIS A 42 9.01 13.66 -0.01
C HIS A 42 8.09 12.51 0.43
N MET A 43 7.68 12.57 1.69
CA MET A 43 6.67 11.70 2.29
C MET A 43 5.44 12.55 2.59
N PRO A 44 4.23 12.13 2.20
CA PRO A 44 3.03 12.93 2.44
C PRO A 44 2.82 13.15 3.93
N SER A 45 2.50 14.41 4.27
CA SER A 45 2.03 14.78 5.59
C SER A 45 0.60 14.29 5.81
N PHE A 46 0.10 14.34 7.04
CA PHE A 46 -1.31 14.02 7.32
C PHE A 46 -2.26 15.02 6.63
N GLU A 47 -1.90 16.30 6.61
CA GLU A 47 -2.67 17.36 5.94
C GLU A 47 -2.78 17.14 4.41
N GLU A 48 -1.70 16.64 3.77
CA GLU A 48 -1.73 16.27 2.35
C GLU A 48 -2.57 15.01 2.07
N LEU A 49 -2.73 14.14 3.07
CA LEU A 49 -3.60 12.96 2.97
C LEU A 49 -5.08 13.33 3.12
N GLU A 50 -5.40 14.34 3.94
CA GLU A 50 -6.76 14.86 4.12
C GLU A 50 -7.26 15.63 2.89
N ASN A 51 -6.35 16.32 2.19
CA ASN A 51 -6.68 17.12 1.00
C ASN A 51 -5.83 16.69 -0.21
N PRO A 52 -6.02 15.48 -0.74
CA PRO A 52 -5.22 14.98 -1.84
C PRO A 52 -5.52 15.77 -3.12
N ARG A 53 -4.46 16.21 -3.80
CA ARG A 53 -4.59 16.81 -5.14
C ARG A 53 -4.87 15.70 -6.15
N SER A 54 -6.13 15.54 -6.53
CA SER A 54 -6.51 14.64 -7.61
C SER A 54 -6.53 15.35 -8.94
N ASN A 55 -5.96 14.73 -9.97
CA ASN A 55 -6.06 15.22 -11.36
C ASN A 55 -7.45 14.81 -11.89
N ILE A 56 -8.43 15.70 -11.68
CA ILE A 56 -9.77 15.57 -12.23
C ILE A 56 -9.76 16.04 -13.69
N ALA A 57 -10.65 15.51 -14.51
CA ALA A 57 -10.87 16.01 -15.86
C ALA A 57 -11.32 17.47 -15.82
N THR A 58 -10.72 18.32 -16.66
CA THR A 58 -11.19 19.70 -16.87
C THR A 58 -12.29 19.68 -17.91
N GLU A 59 -13.47 20.15 -17.56
CA GLU A 59 -14.60 20.28 -18.46
C GLU A 59 -14.70 21.70 -19.00
N ILE A 60 -14.97 21.82 -20.30
CA ILE A 60 -15.23 23.10 -20.96
C ILE A 60 -16.71 23.17 -21.25
N TYR A 61 -17.34 24.23 -20.77
CA TYR A 61 -18.77 24.48 -20.95
C TYR A 61 -19.00 25.62 -21.94
N SER A 62 -20.11 25.52 -22.71
CA SER A 62 -20.66 26.63 -23.45
C SER A 62 -21.41 27.60 -22.52
N GLU A 63 -21.75 28.80 -23.01
CA GLU A 63 -22.50 29.80 -22.24
C GLU A 63 -23.89 29.26 -21.77
N ASP A 64 -24.47 28.33 -22.52
CA ASP A 64 -25.73 27.66 -22.18
C ASP A 64 -25.54 26.42 -21.26
N GLY A 65 -24.34 26.22 -20.68
CA GLY A 65 -24.03 25.19 -19.70
C GLY A 65 -23.84 23.78 -20.29
N LYS A 66 -23.72 23.63 -21.62
CA LYS A 66 -23.44 22.31 -22.22
C LYS A 66 -21.95 22.02 -22.25
N VAL A 67 -21.56 20.80 -21.94
CA VAL A 67 -20.18 20.33 -22.03
C VAL A 67 -19.75 20.32 -23.49
N LEU A 68 -18.77 21.15 -23.85
CA LEU A 68 -18.17 21.22 -25.20
C LEU A 68 -17.04 20.21 -25.36
N GLY A 69 -16.36 19.86 -24.26
CA GLY A 69 -15.27 18.91 -24.28
C GLY A 69 -14.63 18.71 -22.90
N THR A 70 -13.86 17.65 -22.78
CA THR A 70 -13.14 17.32 -21.54
C THR A 70 -11.66 17.12 -21.85
N PHE A 71 -10.79 17.73 -21.03
CA PHE A 71 -9.34 17.50 -21.08
C PHE A 71 -8.92 16.72 -19.85
N PHE A 72 -8.26 15.60 -20.03
CA PHE A 72 -7.82 14.76 -18.93
C PHE A 72 -6.52 14.02 -19.24
N VAL A 73 -5.71 13.82 -18.21
CA VAL A 73 -4.58 12.87 -18.23
C VAL A 73 -5.10 11.46 -17.91
N GLN A 74 -6.11 11.39 -17.04
CA GLN A 74 -6.88 10.19 -16.73
C GLN A 74 -8.34 10.60 -16.65
N ASN A 75 -9.21 9.87 -17.37
CA ASN A 75 -10.64 10.13 -17.35
C ASN A 75 -11.22 9.66 -16.01
N ARG A 76 -11.32 10.60 -15.06
CA ARG A 76 -11.87 10.37 -13.73
C ARG A 76 -13.02 11.32 -13.48
N SER A 77 -14.15 10.80 -13.10
CA SER A 77 -15.27 11.55 -12.51
C SER A 77 -15.23 11.41 -11.00
N TYR A 78 -15.68 12.44 -10.32
CA TYR A 78 -15.81 12.42 -8.87
C TYR A 78 -17.13 11.72 -8.51
N VAL A 79 -17.05 10.80 -7.53
CA VAL A 79 -18.23 10.20 -6.91
C VAL A 79 -18.13 10.51 -5.42
N GLN A 80 -19.19 11.06 -4.84
CA GLN A 80 -19.17 11.41 -3.42
C GLN A 80 -19.39 10.16 -2.55
N TYR A 81 -18.81 10.18 -1.36
CA TYR A 81 -18.95 9.10 -0.38
C TYR A 81 -20.44 8.80 -0.09
N GLU A 82 -21.24 9.86 0.06
CA GLU A 82 -22.68 9.77 0.34
C GLU A 82 -23.46 9.07 -0.77
N GLU A 83 -23.04 9.26 -2.01
CA GLU A 83 -23.70 8.60 -3.18
C GLU A 83 -23.46 7.09 -3.15
N LEU A 84 -22.29 6.64 -2.72
CA LEU A 84 -21.93 5.22 -2.65
C LEU A 84 -22.41 4.56 -1.37
N PHE A 85 -22.21 5.18 -0.22
CA PHE A 85 -22.37 4.53 1.08
C PHE A 85 -23.64 4.95 1.83
N ALA A 86 -24.08 6.21 1.73
CA ALA A 86 -25.21 6.71 2.50
C ALA A 86 -26.55 6.62 1.73
N SER A 87 -26.55 6.50 0.40
CA SER A 87 -27.78 6.43 -0.37
C SER A 87 -28.53 5.12 -0.15
N ALA A 88 -29.77 5.23 0.30
CA ALA A 88 -30.67 4.09 0.47
C ALA A 88 -31.03 3.38 -0.85
N SER A 89 -30.81 4.04 -1.99
CA SER A 89 -31.08 3.49 -3.32
C SER A 89 -29.99 2.54 -3.81
N VAL A 90 -28.80 2.56 -3.19
CA VAL A 90 -27.72 1.65 -3.56
C VAL A 90 -27.92 0.30 -2.88
N PRO A 91 -28.03 -0.81 -3.65
CA PRO A 91 -28.12 -2.15 -3.08
C PRO A 91 -26.94 -2.43 -2.14
N ARG A 92 -27.13 -3.34 -1.19
CA ARG A 92 -26.08 -3.76 -0.27
C ARG A 92 -25.75 -5.23 -0.49
N THR A 93 -24.49 -5.55 -0.31
CA THR A 93 -23.96 -6.91 -0.41
C THR A 93 -23.09 -7.18 0.81
N SER A 94 -23.29 -8.33 1.44
CA SER A 94 -22.48 -8.72 2.60
C SER A 94 -21.14 -9.29 2.16
N ILE A 95 -20.05 -8.72 2.69
CA ILE A 95 -18.70 -9.26 2.54
C ILE A 95 -17.94 -9.10 3.87
N ASN A 96 -17.29 -10.14 4.33
CA ASN A 96 -16.53 -10.15 5.59
C ASN A 96 -17.36 -9.67 6.80
N GLY A 97 -18.69 -9.90 6.79
CA GLY A 97 -19.61 -9.45 7.85
C GLY A 97 -19.99 -7.97 7.77
N ARG A 98 -19.66 -7.28 6.67
CA ARG A 98 -20.02 -5.88 6.41
C ARG A 98 -21.00 -5.77 5.24
N GLU A 99 -21.93 -4.87 5.37
CA GLU A 99 -22.89 -4.50 4.30
C GLU A 99 -22.32 -3.31 3.52
N VAL A 100 -21.87 -3.57 2.29
CA VAL A 100 -21.25 -2.57 1.40
C VAL A 100 -21.90 -2.55 0.03
N PRO A 101 -21.73 -1.48 -0.77
CA PRO A 101 -22.15 -1.47 -2.17
C PRO A 101 -21.50 -2.62 -2.97
N PRO A 102 -22.20 -3.21 -3.95
CA PRO A 102 -21.67 -4.34 -4.74
C PRO A 102 -20.34 -4.06 -5.42
N ILE A 103 -20.09 -2.81 -5.85
CA ILE A 103 -18.82 -2.41 -6.46
C ILE A 103 -17.66 -2.49 -5.44
N VAL A 104 -17.89 -2.09 -4.20
CA VAL A 104 -16.92 -2.18 -3.11
C VAL A 104 -16.69 -3.63 -2.71
N ALA A 105 -17.77 -4.45 -2.66
CA ALA A 105 -17.67 -5.88 -2.41
C ALA A 105 -16.84 -6.58 -3.50
N ALA A 106 -17.06 -6.23 -4.77
CA ALA A 106 -16.29 -6.77 -5.89
C ALA A 106 -14.82 -6.35 -5.80
N LEU A 107 -14.51 -5.09 -5.46
CA LEU A 107 -13.16 -4.59 -5.26
C LEU A 107 -12.45 -5.38 -4.15
N ILE A 108 -13.07 -5.53 -2.99
CA ILE A 108 -12.52 -6.27 -1.85
C ILE A 108 -12.27 -7.74 -2.25
N ALA A 109 -13.25 -8.40 -2.88
CA ALA A 109 -13.14 -9.80 -3.26
C ALA A 109 -12.01 -10.06 -4.27
N THR A 110 -11.75 -9.12 -5.19
CA THR A 110 -10.77 -9.30 -6.28
C THR A 110 -9.37 -8.84 -5.89
N GLU A 111 -9.25 -7.73 -5.20
CA GLU A 111 -7.95 -7.10 -4.92
C GLU A 111 -7.41 -7.44 -3.54
N ASP A 112 -8.28 -7.53 -2.53
CA ASP A 112 -7.85 -7.65 -1.14
C ASP A 112 -8.90 -8.37 -0.27
N ALA A 113 -9.07 -9.67 -0.48
CA ALA A 113 -10.09 -10.46 0.22
C ALA A 113 -10.00 -10.40 1.76
N ARG A 114 -8.88 -9.93 2.32
CA ARG A 114 -8.67 -9.77 3.76
C ARG A 114 -8.57 -8.30 4.19
N PHE A 115 -9.13 -7.39 3.41
CA PHE A 115 -9.09 -5.95 3.63
C PHE A 115 -9.44 -5.54 5.06
N ASP A 116 -10.45 -6.18 5.65
CA ASP A 116 -10.92 -5.88 7.02
C ASP A 116 -10.04 -6.47 8.14
N SER A 117 -9.07 -7.32 7.80
CA SER A 117 -8.26 -8.06 8.78
C SER A 117 -6.84 -7.54 9.00
N HIS A 118 -6.45 -6.47 8.31
CA HIS A 118 -5.12 -5.87 8.41
C HIS A 118 -5.18 -4.34 8.42
N SER A 119 -4.11 -3.69 8.86
CA SER A 119 -3.97 -2.22 8.91
C SER A 119 -3.04 -1.73 7.78
N GLY A 120 -3.47 -1.88 6.53
CA GLY A 120 -2.77 -1.38 5.34
C GLY A 120 -1.69 -2.31 4.77
N ILE A 121 -1.18 -3.27 5.54
CA ILE A 121 -0.21 -4.27 5.08
C ILE A 121 -0.71 -5.67 5.44
N ASP A 122 -0.93 -6.49 4.43
CA ASP A 122 -1.30 -7.89 4.59
C ASP A 122 -0.06 -8.80 4.61
N ILE A 123 0.50 -9.02 5.81
CA ILE A 123 1.70 -9.84 6.00
C ILE A 123 1.53 -11.28 5.48
N PRO A 124 0.44 -12.02 5.78
CA PRO A 124 0.23 -13.35 5.22
C PRO A 124 0.20 -13.37 3.68
N SER A 125 -0.41 -12.37 3.02
CA SER A 125 -0.38 -12.27 1.56
C SER A 125 1.01 -11.99 1.02
N LEU A 126 1.79 -11.12 1.67
CA LEU A 126 3.18 -10.86 1.31
C LEU A 126 4.04 -12.14 1.40
N ILE A 127 3.90 -12.90 2.49
CA ILE A 127 4.60 -14.18 2.66
C ILE A 127 4.17 -15.17 1.57
N ARG A 128 2.87 -15.30 1.32
CA ARG A 128 2.32 -16.18 0.28
C ARG A 128 2.91 -15.85 -1.10
N VAL A 129 2.91 -14.57 -1.48
CA VAL A 129 3.46 -14.11 -2.77
C VAL A 129 4.97 -14.32 -2.81
N GLY A 130 5.69 -13.97 -1.74
CA GLY A 130 7.13 -14.19 -1.63
C GLY A 130 7.51 -15.66 -1.83
N VAL A 131 6.86 -16.56 -1.10
CA VAL A 131 7.10 -18.02 -1.22
C VAL A 131 6.78 -18.53 -2.62
N LYS A 132 5.61 -18.18 -3.18
CA LYS A 132 5.20 -18.64 -4.51
C LYS A 132 6.11 -18.10 -5.60
N THR A 133 6.53 -16.84 -5.51
CA THR A 133 7.37 -16.21 -6.53
C THR A 133 8.82 -16.69 -6.46
N ILE A 134 9.39 -16.78 -5.23
CA ILE A 134 10.82 -17.11 -5.03
C ILE A 134 11.05 -18.62 -5.09
N LEU A 135 10.25 -19.42 -4.36
CA LEU A 135 10.46 -20.86 -4.27
C LEU A 135 9.83 -21.62 -5.43
N LEU A 136 8.63 -21.25 -5.85
CA LEU A 136 7.89 -21.96 -6.89
C LEU A 136 8.02 -21.32 -8.27
N GLN A 137 8.76 -20.21 -8.38
CA GLN A 137 8.94 -19.42 -9.62
C GLN A 137 7.61 -19.12 -10.34
N ASN A 138 6.50 -19.13 -9.60
CA ASN A 138 5.17 -18.88 -10.14
C ASN A 138 4.90 -17.39 -10.19
N ARG A 139 4.99 -16.79 -11.38
CA ARG A 139 4.71 -15.36 -11.61
C ARG A 139 3.23 -15.00 -11.52
N SER A 140 2.33 -15.98 -11.54
CA SER A 140 0.88 -15.80 -11.39
C SER A 140 0.40 -15.92 -9.94
N ALA A 141 1.26 -15.68 -8.97
CA ALA A 141 0.95 -15.83 -7.53
C ALA A 141 -0.11 -14.84 -6.99
N GLY A 142 -0.66 -13.98 -7.86
CA GLY A 142 -1.57 -12.89 -7.50
C GLY A 142 -0.84 -11.68 -6.91
N GLY A 143 -1.57 -10.61 -6.66
CA GLY A 143 -1.05 -9.40 -6.02
C GLY A 143 -0.79 -9.59 -4.52
N GLY A 144 0.25 -8.96 -4.01
CA GLY A 144 0.51 -8.84 -2.57
C GLY A 144 0.30 -7.41 -2.06
N SER A 145 -0.29 -6.54 -2.89
CA SER A 145 -0.60 -5.15 -2.51
C SER A 145 -2.04 -5.06 -2.05
N THR A 146 -2.28 -4.37 -0.95
CA THR A 146 -3.61 -4.12 -0.40
C THR A 146 -4.32 -2.97 -1.12
N ILE A 147 -5.64 -2.83 -0.95
CA ILE A 147 -6.42 -1.69 -1.44
C ILE A 147 -5.82 -0.38 -0.93
N THR A 148 -5.48 -0.30 0.36
CA THR A 148 -4.87 0.89 0.97
C THR A 148 -3.53 1.25 0.34
N GLN A 149 -2.69 0.27 -0.03
CA GLN A 149 -1.44 0.51 -0.75
C GLN A 149 -1.69 0.97 -2.19
N GLN A 150 -2.75 0.48 -2.83
CA GLN A 150 -3.15 0.95 -4.16
C GLN A 150 -3.66 2.39 -4.10
N LEU A 151 -4.46 2.74 -3.09
CA LEU A 151 -4.87 4.11 -2.82
C LEU A 151 -3.66 5.02 -2.61
N ALA A 152 -2.73 4.64 -1.72
CA ALA A 152 -1.49 5.39 -1.48
C ALA A 152 -0.68 5.65 -2.77
N LYS A 153 -0.59 4.65 -3.65
CA LYS A 153 0.06 4.77 -4.96
C LYS A 153 -0.68 5.70 -5.92
N ASN A 154 -2.01 5.73 -5.86
CA ASN A 154 -2.84 6.59 -6.72
C ASN A 154 -2.81 8.05 -6.28
N LEU A 155 -2.82 8.31 -4.97
CA LEU A 155 -2.69 9.65 -4.39
C LEU A 155 -1.28 10.22 -4.59
N PHE A 156 -0.25 9.38 -4.45
CA PHE A 156 1.16 9.77 -4.59
C PHE A 156 1.86 8.90 -5.64
N PRO A 157 1.66 9.21 -6.94
CA PRO A 157 2.20 8.42 -8.03
C PRO A 157 3.71 8.29 -7.96
N ARG A 158 4.21 7.12 -8.32
CA ARG A 158 5.66 6.85 -8.39
C ARG A 158 6.32 7.75 -9.42
N ASP A 159 7.43 8.39 -9.04
CA ASP A 159 8.33 9.01 -10.01
C ASP A 159 8.98 7.90 -10.87
N THR A 160 8.47 7.76 -12.08
CA THR A 160 9.00 6.78 -13.05
C THR A 160 10.29 7.32 -13.64
N ALA A 161 11.43 6.85 -13.12
CA ALA A 161 12.76 7.18 -13.66
C ALA A 161 13.00 6.52 -15.04
N ARG A 162 12.15 6.84 -16.03
CA ARG A 162 12.15 6.19 -17.36
C ARG A 162 13.51 6.26 -18.08
N ASN A 163 14.24 7.36 -17.88
CA ASN A 163 15.50 7.64 -18.55
C ASN A 163 16.75 7.26 -17.74
N ARG A 164 16.62 6.50 -16.64
CA ARG A 164 17.74 6.11 -15.78
C ARG A 164 18.06 4.62 -15.92
N GLY A 165 19.33 4.25 -15.66
CA GLY A 165 19.80 2.87 -15.78
C GLY A 165 18.99 1.86 -14.96
N ALA A 166 19.05 0.58 -15.35
CA ALA A 166 18.22 -0.49 -14.78
C ALA A 166 18.36 -0.65 -13.24
N VAL A 167 19.56 -0.42 -12.69
CA VAL A 167 19.82 -0.51 -11.25
C VAL A 167 19.09 0.60 -10.48
N VAL A 168 19.19 1.86 -10.97
CA VAL A 168 18.52 3.01 -10.36
C VAL A 168 17.00 2.84 -10.42
N ARG A 169 16.48 2.30 -11.52
CA ARG A 169 15.04 2.01 -11.68
C ARG A 169 14.56 0.97 -10.66
N LYS A 170 15.32 -0.13 -10.48
CA LYS A 170 15.00 -1.15 -9.48
C LYS A 170 15.05 -0.59 -8.04
N ALA A 171 16.08 0.19 -7.72
CA ALA A 171 16.19 0.83 -6.41
C ALA A 171 15.00 1.77 -6.15
N LYS A 172 14.60 2.60 -7.11
CA LYS A 172 13.43 3.46 -6.99
C LYS A 172 12.12 2.67 -6.82
N LEU A 173 11.96 1.53 -7.48
CA LEU A 173 10.78 0.68 -7.26
C LEU A 173 10.70 0.17 -5.83
N VAL A 174 11.83 -0.25 -5.25
CA VAL A 174 11.88 -0.72 -3.87
C VAL A 174 11.55 0.42 -2.90
N THR A 175 12.21 1.57 -3.03
CA THR A 175 11.96 2.73 -2.15
C THR A 175 10.53 3.25 -2.28
N SER A 176 9.96 3.26 -3.50
CA SER A 176 8.55 3.61 -3.70
C SER A 176 7.61 2.63 -2.99
N LYS A 177 7.96 1.34 -2.97
CA LYS A 177 7.14 0.35 -2.26
C LYS A 177 7.14 0.56 -0.75
N PHE A 178 8.28 0.93 -0.16
CA PHE A 178 8.33 1.31 1.26
C PHE A 178 7.53 2.58 1.56
N LYS A 179 7.57 3.58 0.66
CA LYS A 179 6.72 4.77 0.79
C LYS A 179 5.23 4.41 0.78
N GLU A 180 4.81 3.56 -0.15
CA GLU A 180 3.43 3.07 -0.21
C GLU A 180 3.01 2.37 1.10
N TRP A 181 3.87 1.55 1.69
CA TRP A 181 3.59 0.88 2.96
C TRP A 181 3.41 1.87 4.10
N ILE A 182 4.31 2.85 4.23
CA ILE A 182 4.21 3.85 5.30
C ILE A 182 2.98 4.75 5.09
N THR A 183 2.70 5.15 3.84
CA THR A 183 1.52 5.94 3.52
C THR A 183 0.23 5.14 3.79
N ALA A 184 0.21 3.85 3.45
CA ALA A 184 -0.93 2.97 3.74
C ALA A 184 -1.18 2.85 5.26
N LEU A 185 -0.12 2.72 6.07
CA LEU A 185 -0.26 2.72 7.54
C LEU A 185 -0.81 4.06 8.07
N LYS A 186 -0.38 5.19 7.49
CA LYS A 186 -0.91 6.51 7.86
C LYS A 186 -2.40 6.64 7.48
N LEU A 187 -2.80 6.17 6.30
CA LEU A 187 -4.19 6.16 5.87
C LEU A 187 -5.06 5.33 6.82
N GLU A 188 -4.65 4.11 7.14
CA GLU A 188 -5.39 3.23 8.05
C GLU A 188 -5.45 3.73 9.51
N TYR A 189 -4.53 4.61 9.88
CA TYR A 189 -4.57 5.27 11.19
C TYR A 189 -5.61 6.40 11.25
N ASN A 190 -5.84 7.10 10.13
CA ASN A 190 -6.68 8.29 10.09
C ASN A 190 -8.07 8.04 9.52
N TYR A 191 -8.22 7.03 8.68
CA TYR A 191 -9.47 6.76 7.94
C TYR A 191 -10.03 5.39 8.26
N THR A 192 -11.32 5.28 8.22
CA THR A 192 -12.04 4.00 8.34
C THR A 192 -11.87 3.16 7.07
N LYS A 193 -12.12 1.87 7.17
CA LYS A 193 -12.12 0.98 6.00
C LYS A 193 -13.13 1.39 4.91
N GLU A 194 -14.23 2.02 5.30
CA GLU A 194 -15.24 2.52 4.38
C GLU A 194 -14.75 3.72 3.61
N GLU A 195 -14.15 4.69 4.29
CA GLU A 195 -13.55 5.88 3.67
C GLU A 195 -12.38 5.52 2.73
N ILE A 196 -11.58 4.50 3.09
CA ILE A 196 -10.49 4.01 2.23
C ILE A 196 -11.01 3.32 0.98
N ALA A 197 -12.18 2.67 1.04
CA ALA A 197 -12.76 1.92 -0.05
C ALA A 197 -13.67 2.77 -0.97
N ALA A 198 -14.07 3.97 -0.53
CA ALA A 198 -14.84 4.94 -1.30
C ALA A 198 -13.96 5.79 -2.20
#